data_6837f8b1b2cf4d100b91c5be9f1818eb
#
_entry.id   6837f8b1b2cf4d100b91c5be9f1818eb
#
_cell.length_a   1.000
_cell.length_b   1.000
_cell.length_c   1.000
_cell.angle_alpha   90.00
_cell.angle_beta   90.00
_cell.angle_gamma   90.00
#
_symmetry.space_group_name_H-M   'P 1'
#
loop_
_entity.id
_entity.type
_entity.pdbx_description
1 polymer ?
#
loop_
_entity_poly.entity_id
_entity_poly.type
_entity_poly.pdbx_seq_one_letter_code
_entity_poly.pdbx_strand_id
1 'polypeptide(L)'
;EYIGDNIFFVPVDARWDKIVKASLTAEIGVVVDAAMEALEKENKQLKGILPKNYARPELDKRRLGNVIDIFENNLHFTGSEARDVLGRVYEYFLGEFAREEGKKGGEFYTPSCVVRTIVEVIQPYKGKIFDPACGSGGMFVQSSKFIERHRGNINQISVYGQELNSNTWRLAQMNLAICGIEANFGDSSGDSFHDDKHPFLKADFVMANPPFNISKWGGDQLRDDPRWQYGIPPEGNANFAWMQHMLYHLADKGRIGLVLANGSLSSQQGT
;
A
#
# COMPACT_ATOMS: atom_id res chain seq x y z
N GLU A 1 5.21 26.52 3.19
CA GLU A 1 5.35 26.34 1.73
C GLU A 1 5.51 24.84 1.40
N TYR A 2 6.48 24.11 1.94
CA TYR A 2 6.72 22.68 1.65
C TYR A 2 5.59 21.73 2.05
N ILE A 3 4.88 22.01 3.14
CA ILE A 3 3.76 21.15 3.62
C ILE A 3 2.55 21.19 2.67
N GLY A 4 2.35 22.30 1.95
CA GLY A 4 1.26 22.43 0.97
C GLY A 4 1.47 21.64 -0.31
N ASP A 5 2.71 21.23 -0.59
CA ASP A 5 3.11 20.50 -1.80
C ASP A 5 3.37 19.01 -1.54
N ASN A 6 2.96 18.48 -0.37
CA ASN A 6 3.25 17.10 0.07
C ASN A 6 4.75 16.74 0.03
N ILE A 7 5.62 17.73 0.35
CA ILE A 7 7.06 17.55 0.43
C ILE A 7 7.46 17.35 1.89
N PHE A 8 8.17 16.28 2.19
CA PHE A 8 8.67 16.02 3.53
C PHE A 8 9.84 16.92 3.89
N PHE A 9 9.80 17.47 5.10
CA PHE A 9 10.93 18.18 5.64
C PHE A 9 12.00 17.20 6.13
N VAL A 10 13.23 17.33 5.65
CA VAL A 10 14.37 16.51 6.07
C VAL A 10 15.26 17.31 7.00
N PRO A 11 15.25 17.03 8.32
CA PRO A 11 16.08 17.72 9.28
C PRO A 11 17.57 17.42 9.00
N VAL A 12 18.45 18.33 9.47
CA VAL A 12 19.89 18.25 9.18
C VAL A 12 20.49 16.90 9.60
N ASP A 13 19.99 16.34 10.70
CA ASP A 13 20.50 15.06 11.23
C ASP A 13 20.01 13.82 10.46
N ALA A 14 18.99 13.96 9.61
CA ALA A 14 18.46 12.91 8.75
C ALA A 14 18.87 13.04 7.28
N ARG A 15 19.74 13.98 6.95
CA ARG A 15 20.16 14.19 5.56
C ARG A 15 21.05 13.07 5.06
N TRP A 16 20.89 12.76 3.79
CA TRP A 16 21.59 11.68 3.12
C TRP A 16 23.13 11.74 3.27
N ASP A 17 23.72 12.93 3.17
CA ASP A 17 25.16 13.13 3.34
C ASP A 17 25.70 12.68 4.71
N LYS A 18 24.90 12.76 5.77
CA LYS A 18 25.27 12.23 7.10
C LYS A 18 25.22 10.71 7.15
N ILE A 19 24.22 10.11 6.51
CA ILE A 19 24.10 8.65 6.42
C ILE A 19 25.28 8.08 5.61
N VAL A 20 25.60 8.67 4.47
CA VAL A 20 26.74 8.28 3.62
C VAL A 20 28.07 8.36 4.37
N LYS A 21 28.31 9.43 5.12
CA LYS A 21 29.53 9.56 5.94
C LYS A 21 29.68 8.47 6.99
N ALA A 22 28.57 7.89 7.45
CA ALA A 22 28.57 6.81 8.43
C ALA A 22 28.55 5.42 7.80
N SER A 23 28.42 5.27 6.47
CA SER A 23 28.20 4.00 5.78
C SER A 23 29.24 2.93 6.08
N LEU A 24 30.51 3.34 6.26
CA LEU A 24 31.64 2.44 6.56
C LEU A 24 31.89 2.23 8.06
N THR A 25 31.07 2.80 8.93
CA THR A 25 31.24 2.69 10.39
C THR A 25 30.35 1.57 10.97
N ALA A 26 30.73 1.06 12.16
CA ALA A 26 29.94 0.10 12.91
C ALA A 26 28.58 0.73 13.41
N GLU A 27 28.51 2.05 13.47
CA GLU A 27 27.37 2.81 13.99
C GLU A 27 26.32 3.11 12.93
N ILE A 28 26.50 2.70 11.68
CA ILE A 28 25.60 3.02 10.57
C ILE A 28 24.13 2.69 10.88
N GLY A 29 23.87 1.56 11.55
CA GLY A 29 22.50 1.19 11.94
C GLY A 29 21.87 2.19 12.92
N VAL A 30 22.64 2.69 13.88
CA VAL A 30 22.18 3.70 14.85
C VAL A 30 21.92 5.03 14.15
N VAL A 31 22.78 5.40 13.21
CA VAL A 31 22.63 6.65 12.43
C VAL A 31 21.35 6.59 11.56
N VAL A 32 21.08 5.46 10.93
CA VAL A 32 19.86 5.28 10.13
C VAL A 32 18.62 5.32 11.03
N ASP A 33 18.61 4.62 12.16
CA ASP A 33 17.46 4.63 13.09
C ASP A 33 17.21 6.05 13.63
N ALA A 34 18.25 6.80 13.99
CA ALA A 34 18.12 8.19 14.44
C ALA A 34 17.59 9.12 13.32
N ALA A 35 18.02 8.89 12.08
CA ALA A 35 17.52 9.65 10.93
C ALA A 35 16.03 9.38 10.70
N MET A 36 15.56 8.13 10.78
CA MET A 36 14.14 7.76 10.67
C MET A 36 13.32 8.40 11.80
N GLU A 37 13.82 8.40 13.03
CA GLU A 37 13.15 9.04 14.16
C GLU A 37 13.03 10.57 13.97
N ALA A 38 14.09 11.21 13.49
CA ALA A 38 14.10 12.64 13.20
C ALA A 38 13.10 13.01 12.08
N LEU A 39 13.00 12.18 11.03
CA LEU A 39 12.02 12.35 9.96
C LEU A 39 10.59 12.24 10.48
N GLU A 40 10.27 11.25 11.30
CA GLU A 40 8.93 11.08 11.87
C GLU A 40 8.53 12.24 12.80
N LYS A 41 9.48 12.77 13.55
CA LYS A 41 9.25 13.90 14.46
C LYS A 41 8.81 15.16 13.72
N GLU A 42 9.42 15.43 12.58
CA GLU A 42 9.14 16.63 11.78
C GLU A 42 7.95 16.43 10.80
N ASN A 43 7.64 15.19 10.44
CA ASN A 43 6.59 14.88 9.46
C ASN A 43 5.53 13.97 10.09
N LYS A 44 4.45 14.59 10.56
CA LYS A 44 3.35 13.87 11.25
C LYS A 44 2.77 12.70 10.45
N GLN A 45 2.76 12.80 9.14
CA GLN A 45 2.28 11.78 8.20
C GLN A 45 3.12 10.49 8.24
N LEU A 46 4.39 10.57 8.66
CA LEU A 46 5.30 9.43 8.76
C LEU A 46 5.35 8.80 10.15
N LYS A 47 4.61 9.34 11.10
CA LYS A 47 4.69 8.93 12.51
C LYS A 47 4.34 7.45 12.70
N GLY A 48 5.30 6.67 13.20
CA GLY A 48 5.14 5.22 13.46
C GLY A 48 5.24 4.33 12.22
N ILE A 49 5.53 4.90 11.03
CA ILE A 49 5.58 4.19 9.77
C ILE A 49 7.00 3.70 9.46
N LEU A 50 8.01 4.56 9.68
CA LEU A 50 9.36 4.26 9.29
C LEU A 50 10.00 3.16 10.16
N PRO A 51 10.70 2.18 9.57
CA PRO A 51 11.37 1.14 10.35
C PRO A 51 12.56 1.73 11.14
N LYS A 52 12.68 1.33 12.40
CA LYS A 52 13.76 1.75 13.32
C LYS A 52 14.40 0.52 13.97
N ASN A 53 14.91 -0.36 13.15
CA ASN A 53 15.51 -1.63 13.56
C ASN A 53 16.83 -1.93 12.85
N TYR A 54 17.50 -0.90 12.32
CA TYR A 54 18.77 -1.03 11.62
C TYR A 54 19.96 -1.19 12.60
N ALA A 55 19.81 -0.75 13.85
CA ALA A 55 20.83 -0.92 14.89
C ALA A 55 20.91 -2.36 15.44
N ARG A 56 19.89 -3.21 15.16
CA ARG A 56 19.84 -4.60 15.67
C ARG A 56 21.13 -5.38 15.37
N PRO A 57 21.61 -6.26 16.30
CA PRO A 57 22.85 -7.00 16.14
C PRO A 57 22.85 -7.97 14.95
N GLU A 58 21.69 -8.53 14.59
CA GLU A 58 21.53 -9.51 13.51
C GLU A 58 21.72 -8.89 12.11
N LEU A 59 21.60 -7.57 11.99
CA LEU A 59 21.82 -6.89 10.72
C LEU A 59 23.32 -6.67 10.49
N ASP A 60 23.84 -7.23 9.42
CA ASP A 60 25.22 -7.01 8.97
C ASP A 60 25.42 -5.54 8.55
N LYS A 61 26.17 -4.79 9.36
CA LYS A 61 26.45 -3.36 9.15
C LYS A 61 27.26 -3.10 7.88
N ARG A 62 28.12 -4.03 7.46
CA ARG A 62 28.87 -3.90 6.21
C ARG A 62 27.94 -4.00 5.01
N ARG A 63 26.98 -4.93 5.04
CA ARG A 63 25.96 -5.03 3.97
C ARG A 63 25.09 -3.79 3.90
N LEU A 64 24.68 -3.24 5.03
CA LEU A 64 23.94 -1.98 5.08
C LEU A 64 24.76 -0.83 4.47
N GLY A 65 26.03 -0.70 4.84
CA GLY A 65 26.94 0.29 4.25
C GLY A 65 27.10 0.12 2.74
N ASN A 66 27.30 -1.10 2.26
CA ASN A 66 27.40 -1.38 0.82
C ASN A 66 26.12 -0.98 0.06
N VAL A 67 24.93 -1.20 0.62
CA VAL A 67 23.67 -0.77 0.02
C VAL A 67 23.63 0.76 -0.09
N ILE A 68 24.02 1.47 0.97
CA ILE A 68 24.10 2.95 0.97
C ILE A 68 25.06 3.44 -0.12
N ASP A 69 26.23 2.83 -0.25
CA ASP A 69 27.24 3.19 -1.24
C ASP A 69 26.74 2.91 -2.68
N ILE A 70 25.96 1.83 -2.89
CA ILE A 70 25.34 1.55 -4.19
C ILE A 70 24.33 2.66 -4.54
N PHE A 71 23.52 3.08 -3.58
CA PHE A 71 22.58 4.18 -3.79
C PHE A 71 23.28 5.49 -4.10
N GLU A 72 24.31 5.85 -3.34
CA GLU A 72 25.10 7.07 -3.54
C GLU A 72 25.75 7.13 -4.92
N ASN A 73 26.35 6.03 -5.37
CA ASN A 73 27.14 6.02 -6.60
C ASN A 73 26.31 5.80 -7.88
N ASN A 74 25.11 5.23 -7.78
CA ASN A 74 24.34 4.81 -8.96
C ASN A 74 22.99 5.54 -9.12
N LEU A 75 22.47 6.16 -8.05
CA LEU A 75 21.18 6.84 -8.10
C LEU A 75 21.36 8.35 -7.93
N HIS A 76 21.29 9.05 -9.05
CA HIS A 76 21.31 10.51 -9.04
C HIS A 76 19.87 11.05 -9.00
N PHE A 77 19.38 11.32 -7.80
CA PHE A 77 18.05 11.92 -7.58
C PHE A 77 18.12 13.45 -7.76
N THR A 78 18.29 13.91 -8.99
CA THR A 78 18.32 15.34 -9.31
C THR A 78 17.22 15.71 -10.29
N GLY A 79 16.52 16.80 -10.03
CA GLY A 79 15.49 17.35 -10.92
C GLY A 79 14.07 16.80 -10.67
N SER A 80 13.15 17.21 -11.55
CA SER A 80 11.71 16.90 -11.47
C SER A 80 11.38 15.40 -11.62
N GLU A 81 12.29 14.62 -12.21
CA GLU A 81 12.10 13.17 -12.44
C GLU A 81 12.52 12.30 -11.23
N ALA A 82 13.13 12.90 -10.21
CA ALA A 82 13.63 12.16 -9.05
C ALA A 82 12.53 11.32 -8.34
N ARG A 83 11.32 11.87 -8.23
CA ARG A 83 10.16 11.18 -7.64
C ARG A 83 9.76 9.95 -8.46
N ASP A 84 9.74 10.05 -9.79
CA ASP A 84 9.40 8.94 -10.67
C ASP A 84 10.44 7.84 -10.65
N VAL A 85 11.73 8.20 -10.58
CA VAL A 85 12.82 7.23 -10.47
C VAL A 85 12.72 6.49 -9.13
N LEU A 86 12.54 7.20 -8.03
CA LEU A 86 12.40 6.61 -6.70
C LEU A 86 11.18 5.70 -6.63
N GLY A 87 10.03 6.13 -7.15
CA GLY A 87 8.81 5.32 -7.22
C GLY A 87 9.01 4.02 -8.01
N ARG A 88 9.72 4.06 -9.16
CA ARG A 88 10.03 2.86 -9.95
C ARG A 88 10.99 1.92 -9.23
N VAL A 89 12.01 2.46 -8.57
CA VAL A 89 12.94 1.66 -7.76
C VAL A 89 12.20 0.97 -6.62
N TYR A 90 11.32 1.70 -5.92
CA TYR A 90 10.52 1.14 -4.84
C TYR A 90 9.57 0.05 -5.35
N GLU A 91 8.86 0.27 -6.45
CA GLU A 91 7.97 -0.71 -7.09
C GLU A 91 8.75 -1.97 -7.53
N TYR A 92 9.96 -1.82 -8.06
CA TYR A 92 10.83 -2.94 -8.40
C TYR A 92 11.18 -3.80 -7.17
N PHE A 93 11.61 -3.18 -6.08
CA PHE A 93 11.94 -3.90 -4.84
C PHE A 93 10.71 -4.58 -4.23
N LEU A 94 9.55 -3.93 -4.23
CA LEU A 94 8.31 -4.58 -3.78
C LEU A 94 8.01 -5.83 -4.61
N GLY A 95 8.20 -5.78 -5.93
CA GLY A 95 8.04 -6.92 -6.83
C GLY A 95 9.03 -8.05 -6.53
N GLU A 96 10.29 -7.73 -6.26
CA GLU A 96 11.30 -8.74 -5.89
C GLU A 96 11.01 -9.37 -4.52
N PHE A 97 10.65 -8.59 -3.51
CA PHE A 97 10.25 -9.11 -2.20
C PHE A 97 9.02 -10.04 -2.32
N ALA A 98 8.02 -9.65 -3.10
CA ALA A 98 6.86 -10.48 -3.35
C ALA A 98 7.22 -11.82 -4.02
N ARG A 99 8.19 -11.83 -4.93
CA ARG A 99 8.67 -13.07 -5.56
C ARG A 99 9.41 -13.98 -4.59
N GLU A 100 10.24 -13.42 -3.71
CA GLU A 100 10.97 -14.19 -2.70
C GLU A 100 10.04 -14.75 -1.62
N GLU A 101 9.09 -13.95 -1.15
CA GLU A 101 8.05 -14.39 -0.21
C GLU A 101 6.95 -15.22 -0.91
N GLY A 102 6.80 -15.12 -2.21
CA GLY A 102 5.74 -15.73 -3.03
C GLY A 102 5.65 -17.26 -3.00
N LYS A 103 6.62 -17.94 -2.40
CA LYS A 103 6.47 -19.34 -1.98
C LYS A 103 5.63 -19.49 -0.70
N LYS A 104 5.31 -18.39 0.00
CA LYS A 104 4.53 -18.34 1.25
C LYS A 104 3.53 -17.18 1.36
N GLY A 105 3.52 -16.20 0.46
CA GLY A 105 2.72 -14.98 0.65
C GLY A 105 2.70 -14.01 -0.55
N GLY A 106 2.60 -14.48 -1.78
CA GLY A 106 2.49 -13.64 -2.98
C GLY A 106 1.22 -12.76 -3.06
N GLU A 107 0.56 -12.55 -1.94
CA GLU A 107 -0.76 -11.91 -1.84
C GLU A 107 -0.71 -10.39 -1.78
N PHE A 108 0.45 -9.78 -1.48
CA PHE A 108 0.51 -8.31 -1.27
C PHE A 108 0.97 -7.49 -2.49
N TYR A 109 1.32 -8.13 -3.59
CA TYR A 109 1.75 -7.43 -4.81
C TYR A 109 0.92 -7.84 -6.02
N THR A 110 0.16 -6.88 -6.55
CA THR A 110 -0.58 -7.05 -7.81
C THR A 110 0.27 -6.51 -8.96
N PRO A 111 0.53 -7.30 -10.02
CA PRO A 111 1.28 -6.83 -11.18
C PRO A 111 0.70 -5.54 -11.75
N SER A 112 1.55 -4.56 -12.05
CA SER A 112 1.14 -3.22 -12.50
C SER A 112 0.28 -3.25 -13.78
N CYS A 113 0.45 -4.25 -14.64
CA CYS A 113 -0.38 -4.42 -15.83
C CYS A 113 -1.85 -4.75 -15.48
N VAL A 114 -2.09 -5.56 -14.45
CA VAL A 114 -3.44 -5.91 -13.96
C VAL A 114 -4.09 -4.67 -13.34
N VAL A 115 -3.36 -4.01 -12.44
CA VAL A 115 -3.84 -2.79 -11.78
C VAL A 115 -4.17 -1.71 -12.79
N ARG A 116 -3.29 -1.49 -13.77
CA ARG A 116 -3.50 -0.52 -14.85
C ARG A 116 -4.76 -0.85 -15.65
N THR A 117 -5.01 -2.11 -15.95
CA THR A 117 -6.22 -2.51 -16.68
C THR A 117 -7.49 -2.14 -15.90
N ILE A 118 -7.53 -2.42 -14.60
CA ILE A 118 -8.66 -2.07 -13.74
C ILE A 118 -8.86 -0.55 -13.75
N VAL A 119 -7.81 0.22 -13.48
CA VAL A 119 -7.86 1.68 -13.39
C VAL A 119 -8.32 2.32 -14.71
N GLU A 120 -7.82 1.84 -15.86
CA GLU A 120 -8.24 2.33 -17.18
C GLU A 120 -9.71 2.02 -17.49
N VAL A 121 -10.25 0.91 -16.96
CA VAL A 121 -11.67 0.56 -17.13
C VAL A 121 -12.59 1.39 -16.25
N ILE A 122 -12.25 1.54 -14.95
CA ILE A 122 -13.16 2.23 -14.01
C ILE A 122 -12.98 3.74 -13.98
N GLN A 123 -11.83 4.26 -14.42
CA GLN A 123 -11.52 5.68 -14.61
C GLN A 123 -11.78 6.56 -13.38
N PRO A 124 -10.96 6.43 -12.32
CA PRO A 124 -11.14 7.15 -11.07
C PRO A 124 -10.61 8.59 -11.14
N TYR A 125 -11.28 9.47 -11.87
CA TYR A 125 -10.85 10.87 -12.03
C TYR A 125 -11.04 11.73 -10.79
N LYS A 126 -12.06 11.47 -9.98
CA LYS A 126 -12.40 12.25 -8.79
C LYS A 126 -13.29 11.46 -7.85
N GLY A 127 -13.22 11.77 -6.56
CA GLY A 127 -14.04 11.14 -5.52
C GLY A 127 -13.23 10.23 -4.62
N LYS A 128 -13.91 9.37 -3.88
CA LYS A 128 -13.30 8.45 -2.91
C LYS A 128 -12.94 7.14 -3.58
N ILE A 129 -11.70 6.72 -3.38
CA ILE A 129 -11.16 5.43 -3.84
C ILE A 129 -10.90 4.58 -2.60
N PHE A 130 -11.39 3.34 -2.58
CA PHE A 130 -11.20 2.41 -1.48
C PHE A 130 -10.65 1.06 -1.97
N ASP A 131 -9.67 0.54 -1.25
CA ASP A 131 -9.16 -0.82 -1.40
C ASP A 131 -9.12 -1.50 -0.02
N PRO A 132 -10.03 -2.48 0.24
CA PRO A 132 -10.12 -3.18 1.53
C PRO A 132 -9.02 -4.23 1.74
N ALA A 133 -8.18 -4.50 0.76
CA ALA A 133 -7.05 -5.44 0.82
C ALA A 133 -5.88 -4.87 0.03
N CYS A 134 -5.46 -3.66 0.41
CA CYS A 134 -4.66 -2.77 -0.43
C CYS A 134 -3.22 -3.25 -0.67
N GLY A 135 -2.75 -4.24 0.06
CA GLY A 135 -1.39 -4.71 -0.08
C GLY A 135 -0.38 -3.57 0.06
N SER A 136 0.50 -3.43 -0.90
CA SER A 136 1.48 -2.34 -0.96
C SER A 136 0.94 -1.00 -1.51
N GLY A 137 -0.37 -0.87 -1.73
CA GLY A 137 -1.00 0.35 -2.23
C GLY A 137 -0.91 0.55 -3.75
N GLY A 138 -0.62 -0.52 -4.51
CA GLY A 138 -0.42 -0.45 -5.96
C GLY A 138 -1.62 0.12 -6.74
N MET A 139 -2.86 -0.17 -6.32
CA MET A 139 -4.07 0.37 -6.93
C MET A 139 -4.11 1.90 -6.86
N PHE A 140 -3.71 2.48 -5.74
CA PHE A 140 -3.70 3.93 -5.53
C PHE A 140 -2.63 4.63 -6.37
N VAL A 141 -1.41 4.06 -6.41
CA VAL A 141 -0.31 4.58 -7.23
C VAL A 141 -0.67 4.61 -8.71
N GLN A 142 -1.29 3.54 -9.23
CA GLN A 142 -1.72 3.52 -10.62
C GLN A 142 -2.90 4.46 -10.89
N SER A 143 -3.80 4.67 -9.93
CA SER A 143 -4.86 5.67 -10.03
C SER A 143 -4.30 7.09 -10.12
N SER A 144 -3.28 7.42 -9.32
CA SER A 144 -2.57 8.69 -9.43
C SER A 144 -1.92 8.87 -10.80
N LYS A 145 -1.17 7.89 -11.27
CA LYS A 145 -0.55 7.89 -12.60
C LYS A 145 -1.57 8.01 -13.74
N PHE A 146 -2.76 7.42 -13.57
CA PHE A 146 -3.87 7.57 -14.53
C PHE A 146 -4.35 9.02 -14.59
N ILE A 147 -4.60 9.64 -13.43
CA ILE A 147 -5.06 11.02 -13.33
C ILE A 147 -4.04 11.97 -13.97
N GLU A 148 -2.76 11.81 -13.64
CA GLU A 148 -1.67 12.62 -14.21
C GLU A 148 -1.59 12.49 -15.73
N ARG A 149 -1.65 11.29 -16.29
CA ARG A 149 -1.63 11.05 -17.75
C ARG A 149 -2.82 11.69 -18.47
N HIS A 150 -3.96 11.79 -17.81
CA HIS A 150 -5.16 12.42 -18.36
C HIS A 150 -5.29 13.91 -17.99
N ARG A 151 -4.20 14.53 -17.50
CA ARG A 151 -4.17 15.95 -17.07
C ARG A 151 -5.23 16.30 -16.02
N GLY A 152 -5.58 15.33 -15.18
CA GLY A 152 -6.47 15.52 -14.04
C GLY A 152 -5.72 16.13 -12.84
N ASN A 153 -6.46 16.35 -11.76
CA ASN A 153 -5.90 16.88 -10.50
C ASN A 153 -5.99 15.80 -9.42
N ILE A 154 -4.84 15.33 -8.94
CA ILE A 154 -4.74 14.32 -7.89
C ILE A 154 -5.45 14.74 -6.59
N ASN A 155 -5.52 16.02 -6.30
CA ASN A 155 -6.22 16.55 -5.12
C ASN A 155 -7.75 16.38 -5.18
N GLN A 156 -8.30 15.89 -6.28
CA GLN A 156 -9.73 15.59 -6.42
C GLN A 156 -10.09 14.17 -5.97
N ILE A 157 -9.11 13.33 -5.65
CA ILE A 157 -9.35 12.02 -5.06
C ILE A 157 -9.04 12.00 -3.58
N SER A 158 -9.77 11.16 -2.83
CA SER A 158 -9.49 10.82 -1.44
C SER A 158 -9.29 9.31 -1.36
N VAL A 159 -8.13 8.90 -0.88
CA VAL A 159 -7.70 7.50 -0.87
C VAL A 159 -7.93 6.89 0.50
N TYR A 160 -8.57 5.71 0.52
CA TYR A 160 -8.82 4.91 1.71
C TYR A 160 -8.34 3.49 1.45
N GLY A 161 -7.62 2.93 2.40
CA GLY A 161 -7.11 1.57 2.29
C GLY A 161 -7.19 0.82 3.60
N GLN A 162 -7.20 -0.50 3.51
CA GLN A 162 -7.05 -1.38 4.66
C GLN A 162 -6.16 -2.56 4.31
N GLU A 163 -5.34 -2.99 5.26
CA GLU A 163 -4.41 -4.10 5.12
C GLU A 163 -4.29 -4.85 6.45
N LEU A 164 -4.34 -6.17 6.39
CA LEU A 164 -4.25 -7.04 7.56
C LEU A 164 -2.84 -7.10 8.15
N ASN A 165 -1.83 -7.24 7.29
CA ASN A 165 -0.45 -7.39 7.70
C ASN A 165 0.16 -6.04 8.07
N SER A 166 0.65 -5.90 9.31
CA SER A 166 1.19 -4.64 9.81
C SER A 166 2.45 -4.16 9.07
N ASN A 167 3.28 -5.06 8.55
CA ASN A 167 4.45 -4.69 7.77
C ASN A 167 4.03 -4.19 6.38
N THR A 168 3.10 -4.89 5.73
CA THR A 168 2.54 -4.50 4.43
C THR A 168 1.78 -3.18 4.53
N TRP A 169 1.01 -2.97 5.62
CA TRP A 169 0.34 -1.71 5.92
C TRP A 169 1.34 -0.53 6.00
N ARG A 170 2.49 -0.71 6.69
CA ARG A 170 3.56 0.30 6.71
C ARG A 170 4.18 0.53 5.33
N LEU A 171 4.44 -0.56 4.59
CA LEU A 171 4.96 -0.47 3.23
C LEU A 171 4.03 0.30 2.30
N ALA A 172 2.70 0.10 2.40
CA ALA A 172 1.71 0.85 1.64
C ALA A 172 1.78 2.35 1.96
N GLN A 173 1.84 2.72 3.24
CA GLN A 173 1.95 4.12 3.65
C GLN A 173 3.25 4.76 3.15
N MET A 174 4.37 4.06 3.25
CA MET A 174 5.66 4.53 2.71
C MET A 174 5.58 4.71 1.19
N ASN A 175 4.98 3.75 0.47
CA ASN A 175 4.82 3.81 -0.97
C ASN A 175 4.02 5.06 -1.40
N LEU A 176 2.87 5.29 -0.76
CA LEU A 176 2.04 6.44 -1.08
C LEU A 176 2.71 7.76 -0.69
N ALA A 177 3.39 7.79 0.45
CA ALA A 177 4.17 8.94 0.89
C ALA A 177 5.25 9.33 -0.15
N ILE A 178 6.02 8.36 -0.65
CA ILE A 178 7.03 8.58 -1.71
C ILE A 178 6.37 9.11 -2.99
N CYS A 179 5.19 8.61 -3.34
CA CYS A 179 4.44 9.06 -4.51
C CYS A 179 3.69 10.40 -4.27
N GLY A 180 3.74 10.97 -3.06
CA GLY A 180 3.05 12.22 -2.71
C GLY A 180 1.53 12.07 -2.66
N ILE A 181 1.02 10.87 -2.35
CA ILE A 181 -0.41 10.56 -2.26
C ILE A 181 -0.81 10.54 -0.79
N GLU A 182 -1.76 11.38 -0.40
CA GLU A 182 -2.38 11.30 0.91
C GLU A 182 -3.40 10.17 0.94
N ALA A 183 -3.37 9.34 1.99
CA ALA A 183 -4.27 8.23 2.16
C ALA A 183 -4.66 8.01 3.63
N ASN A 184 -5.87 7.54 3.85
CA ASN A 184 -6.35 7.08 5.14
C ASN A 184 -6.36 5.55 5.17
N PHE A 185 -5.45 4.98 5.96
CA PHE A 185 -5.33 3.52 6.16
C PHE A 185 -5.90 3.07 7.54
N GLY A 186 -6.67 3.94 8.21
CA GLY A 186 -7.03 3.72 9.60
C GLY A 186 -5.85 3.98 10.55
N ASP A 187 -6.08 3.70 11.82
CA ASP A 187 -5.10 3.91 12.90
C ASP A 187 -4.07 2.78 13.02
N SER A 188 -4.38 1.63 12.44
CA SER A 188 -3.55 0.42 12.47
C SER A 188 -3.94 -0.54 11.35
N SER A 189 -3.10 -1.55 11.10
CA SER A 189 -3.49 -2.70 10.29
C SER A 189 -4.68 -3.43 10.92
N GLY A 190 -5.56 -4.02 10.11
CA GLY A 190 -6.75 -4.70 10.60
C GLY A 190 -7.38 -5.62 9.57
N ASP A 191 -8.11 -6.63 10.07
CA ASP A 191 -8.90 -7.55 9.24
C ASP A 191 -10.16 -6.85 8.75
N SER A 192 -10.33 -6.71 7.45
CA SER A 192 -11.46 -6.02 6.84
C SER A 192 -12.82 -6.64 7.16
N PHE A 193 -12.85 -7.90 7.56
CA PHE A 193 -14.09 -8.55 8.00
C PHE A 193 -14.41 -8.31 9.47
N HIS A 194 -13.39 -8.38 10.36
CA HIS A 194 -13.57 -8.36 11.81
C HIS A 194 -13.23 -7.02 12.47
N ASP A 195 -12.44 -6.18 11.80
CA ASP A 195 -11.96 -4.89 12.30
C ASP A 195 -11.95 -3.86 11.15
N ASP A 196 -13.15 -3.57 10.62
CA ASP A 196 -13.31 -2.62 9.53
C ASP A 196 -12.94 -1.21 9.98
N LYS A 197 -11.84 -0.68 9.45
CA LYS A 197 -11.32 0.65 9.79
C LYS A 197 -12.11 1.79 9.17
N HIS A 198 -13.02 1.48 8.25
CA HIS A 198 -13.80 2.46 7.50
C HIS A 198 -15.30 2.18 7.48
N PRO A 199 -15.95 1.80 8.60
CA PRO A 199 -17.29 1.18 8.62
C PRO A 199 -18.40 2.05 8.00
N PHE A 200 -18.20 3.37 7.92
CA PHE A 200 -19.19 4.32 7.37
C PHE A 200 -18.79 4.85 5.98
N LEU A 201 -17.69 4.37 5.43
CA LEU A 201 -17.21 4.82 4.13
C LEU A 201 -18.16 4.34 3.03
N LYS A 202 -18.54 5.27 2.16
CA LYS A 202 -19.13 5.00 0.84
C LYS A 202 -18.20 5.60 -0.20
N ALA A 203 -17.60 4.75 -1.02
CA ALA A 203 -16.59 5.11 -2.00
C ALA A 203 -17.16 5.14 -3.41
N ASP A 204 -16.72 6.09 -4.22
CA ASP A 204 -17.09 6.20 -5.63
C ASP A 204 -16.44 5.09 -6.47
N PHE A 205 -15.26 4.65 -6.03
CA PHE A 205 -14.51 3.57 -6.66
C PHE A 205 -13.99 2.62 -5.58
N VAL A 206 -14.32 1.32 -5.72
CA VAL A 206 -13.76 0.27 -4.87
C VAL A 206 -12.94 -0.65 -5.76
N MET A 207 -11.64 -0.77 -5.49
CA MET A 207 -10.73 -1.58 -6.28
C MET A 207 -9.97 -2.53 -5.38
N ALA A 208 -9.95 -3.82 -5.70
CA ALA A 208 -9.19 -4.76 -4.92
C ALA A 208 -8.69 -5.97 -5.72
N ASN A 209 -7.54 -6.48 -5.29
CA ASN A 209 -7.10 -7.83 -5.55
C ASN A 209 -7.02 -8.58 -4.20
N PRO A 210 -8.16 -8.99 -3.62
CA PRO A 210 -8.18 -9.63 -2.32
C PRO A 210 -7.57 -11.03 -2.40
N PRO A 211 -7.12 -11.60 -1.28
CA PRO A 211 -6.61 -12.96 -1.24
C PRO A 211 -7.71 -13.95 -1.61
N PHE A 212 -7.38 -14.88 -2.56
CA PHE A 212 -8.35 -15.83 -3.11
C PHE A 212 -8.53 -17.07 -2.25
N ASN A 213 -9.76 -17.58 -2.22
CA ASN A 213 -10.09 -18.89 -1.67
C ASN A 213 -9.69 -19.11 -0.19
N ILE A 214 -9.72 -18.07 0.61
CA ILE A 214 -9.47 -18.20 2.05
C ILE A 214 -10.58 -19.03 2.68
N SER A 215 -10.21 -20.10 3.37
CA SER A 215 -11.14 -21.05 3.98
C SER A 215 -11.38 -20.82 5.48
N LYS A 216 -10.56 -20.05 6.15
CA LYS A 216 -10.66 -19.80 7.60
C LYS A 216 -10.68 -18.30 7.85
N TRP A 217 -11.73 -17.65 7.39
CA TRP A 217 -11.90 -16.20 7.47
C TRP A 217 -12.82 -15.76 8.63
N GLY A 218 -13.26 -16.71 9.50
CA GLY A 218 -14.09 -16.41 10.66
C GLY A 218 -15.56 -16.08 10.33
N GLY A 219 -16.06 -16.53 9.18
CA GLY A 219 -17.42 -16.23 8.73
C GLY A 219 -18.52 -16.75 9.64
N ASP A 220 -18.24 -17.77 10.47
CA ASP A 220 -19.14 -18.28 11.51
C ASP A 220 -19.48 -17.23 12.57
N GLN A 221 -18.57 -16.29 12.85
CA GLN A 221 -18.76 -15.18 13.79
C GLN A 221 -19.50 -13.99 13.17
N LEU A 222 -19.65 -13.97 11.86
CA LEU A 222 -20.21 -12.84 11.10
C LEU A 222 -21.54 -13.16 10.43
N ARG A 223 -22.29 -14.19 10.90
CA ARG A 223 -23.53 -14.63 10.24
C ARG A 223 -24.60 -13.53 10.14
N ASP A 224 -24.67 -12.66 11.13
CA ASP A 224 -25.66 -11.57 11.22
C ASP A 224 -25.09 -10.21 10.77
N ASP A 225 -23.95 -10.21 10.07
CA ASP A 225 -23.30 -9.00 9.63
C ASP A 225 -24.14 -8.26 8.58
N PRO A 226 -24.37 -6.95 8.72
CA PRO A 226 -25.21 -6.16 7.82
C PRO A 226 -24.68 -6.06 6.39
N ARG A 227 -23.43 -6.43 6.15
CA ARG A 227 -22.83 -6.49 4.81
C ARG A 227 -23.39 -7.62 3.94
N TRP A 228 -23.94 -8.68 4.55
CA TRP A 228 -24.41 -9.88 3.82
C TRP A 228 -25.81 -9.71 3.22
N GLN A 229 -26.02 -8.67 2.44
CA GLN A 229 -27.31 -8.33 1.82
C GLN A 229 -27.76 -9.33 0.75
N TYR A 230 -26.82 -10.09 0.17
CA TYR A 230 -27.06 -11.06 -0.90
C TYR A 230 -26.94 -12.52 -0.42
N GLY A 231 -27.06 -12.73 0.87
CA GLY A 231 -26.95 -14.04 1.51
C GLY A 231 -25.62 -14.22 2.24
N ILE A 232 -25.63 -15.10 3.23
CA ILE A 232 -24.44 -15.37 4.07
C ILE A 232 -23.37 -16.04 3.23
N PRO A 233 -22.13 -15.47 3.16
CA PRO A 233 -21.06 -16.09 2.42
C PRO A 233 -20.65 -17.46 3.00
N PRO A 234 -20.18 -18.39 2.15
CA PRO A 234 -19.73 -19.71 2.62
C PRO A 234 -18.55 -19.61 3.60
N GLU A 235 -18.60 -20.34 4.70
CA GLU A 235 -17.51 -20.38 5.69
C GLU A 235 -16.19 -20.93 5.11
N GLY A 236 -16.29 -21.82 4.14
CA GLY A 236 -15.14 -22.46 3.48
C GLY A 236 -14.46 -21.59 2.39
N ASN A 237 -15.01 -20.42 2.03
CA ASN A 237 -14.45 -19.58 0.98
C ASN A 237 -14.91 -18.12 1.11
N ALA A 238 -13.97 -17.21 1.31
CA ALA A 238 -14.23 -15.78 1.50
C ALA A 238 -14.50 -14.98 0.20
N ASN A 239 -14.44 -15.58 -0.99
CA ASN A 239 -14.55 -14.80 -2.24
C ASN A 239 -15.83 -13.97 -2.32
N PHE A 240 -16.97 -14.55 -1.92
CA PHE A 240 -18.25 -13.81 -1.87
C PHE A 240 -18.35 -12.83 -0.70
N ALA A 241 -17.63 -13.07 0.39
CA ALA A 241 -17.52 -12.10 1.49
C ALA A 241 -16.80 -10.84 1.03
N TRP A 242 -15.70 -10.97 0.29
CA TRP A 242 -15.00 -9.84 -0.33
C TRP A 242 -15.91 -9.05 -1.28
N MET A 243 -16.65 -9.74 -2.15
CA MET A 243 -17.59 -9.07 -3.05
C MET A 243 -18.65 -8.27 -2.29
N GLN A 244 -19.26 -8.84 -1.26
CA GLN A 244 -20.29 -8.18 -0.48
C GLN A 244 -19.72 -7.05 0.40
N HIS A 245 -18.52 -7.21 0.94
CA HIS A 245 -17.82 -6.15 1.65
C HIS A 245 -17.56 -4.94 0.72
N MET A 246 -17.08 -5.17 -0.49
CA MET A 246 -16.87 -4.11 -1.49
C MET A 246 -18.20 -3.43 -1.89
N LEU A 247 -19.26 -4.21 -2.09
CA LEU A 247 -20.60 -3.67 -2.39
C LEU A 247 -21.15 -2.84 -1.23
N TYR A 248 -20.92 -3.27 0.00
CA TYR A 248 -21.33 -2.52 1.20
C TYR A 248 -20.67 -1.14 1.25
N HIS A 249 -19.41 -1.03 0.86
CA HIS A 249 -18.66 0.23 0.83
C HIS A 249 -18.85 1.05 -0.45
N LEU A 250 -19.61 0.55 -1.42
CA LEU A 250 -19.85 1.26 -2.67
C LEU A 250 -20.91 2.36 -2.48
N ALA A 251 -20.66 3.52 -3.07
CA ALA A 251 -21.66 4.58 -3.21
C ALA A 251 -22.69 4.22 -4.31
N ASP A 252 -23.88 4.83 -4.29
CA ASP A 252 -25.00 4.49 -5.20
C ASP A 252 -24.63 4.48 -6.69
N LYS A 253 -23.73 5.35 -7.12
CA LYS A 253 -23.26 5.44 -8.51
C LYS A 253 -21.81 5.00 -8.66
N GLY A 254 -21.28 4.31 -7.65
CA GLY A 254 -19.90 3.86 -7.61
C GLY A 254 -19.61 2.73 -8.59
N ARG A 255 -18.32 2.44 -8.77
CA ARG A 255 -17.82 1.37 -9.64
C ARG A 255 -16.89 0.46 -8.85
N ILE A 256 -16.93 -0.84 -9.13
CA ILE A 256 -16.04 -1.83 -8.55
C ILE A 256 -15.12 -2.39 -9.61
N GLY A 257 -13.82 -2.43 -9.29
CA GLY A 257 -12.80 -3.17 -10.03
C GLY A 257 -12.24 -4.28 -9.14
N LEU A 258 -12.63 -5.53 -9.40
CA LEU A 258 -12.27 -6.69 -8.58
C LEU A 258 -11.49 -7.71 -9.40
N VAL A 259 -10.34 -8.14 -8.88
CA VAL A 259 -9.63 -9.31 -9.40
C VAL A 259 -10.23 -10.56 -8.75
N LEU A 260 -10.54 -11.54 -9.57
CA LEU A 260 -11.09 -12.83 -9.13
C LEU A 260 -10.13 -13.97 -9.50
N ALA A 261 -10.19 -15.04 -8.74
CA ALA A 261 -9.48 -16.27 -9.09
C ALA A 261 -9.96 -16.82 -10.44
N ASN A 262 -9.06 -17.43 -11.19
CA ASN A 262 -9.40 -18.06 -12.46
C ASN A 262 -10.54 -19.10 -12.24
N GLY A 263 -11.52 -19.07 -13.12
CA GLY A 263 -12.70 -19.94 -13.01
C GLY A 263 -13.86 -19.38 -12.19
N SER A 264 -13.71 -18.25 -11.48
CA SER A 264 -14.79 -17.66 -10.67
C SER A 264 -16.05 -17.27 -11.49
N LEU A 265 -15.89 -17.05 -12.81
CA LEU A 265 -16.99 -16.76 -13.71
C LEU A 265 -17.45 -17.96 -14.56
N SER A 266 -16.79 -19.13 -14.39
CA SER A 266 -17.21 -20.35 -15.09
C SER A 266 -18.07 -21.18 -14.14
N SER A 267 -19.38 -21.18 -14.31
CA SER A 267 -20.30 -22.07 -13.62
C SER A 267 -20.18 -23.49 -14.20
N GLN A 268 -19.32 -24.32 -13.65
CA GLN A 268 -19.35 -25.76 -13.89
C GLN A 268 -19.51 -26.57 -12.61
N GLN A 269 -20.09 -26.02 -11.57
CA GLN A 269 -20.56 -26.87 -10.47
C GLN A 269 -21.91 -26.33 -10.00
N GLY A 270 -22.94 -26.89 -10.60
CA GLY A 270 -24.23 -26.97 -9.98
C GLY A 270 -24.14 -27.84 -8.73
N THR A 271 -24.92 -27.49 -7.77
CA THR A 271 -25.23 -28.06 -6.45
C THR A 271 -24.26 -27.74 -5.37
#